data_e07ce31f9442c084f79dd88755eb41cc
#
_entry.id   e07ce31f9442c084f79dd88755eb41cc
#
_cell.length_a   1.000
_cell.length_b   1.000
_cell.length_c   1.000
_cell.angle_alpha   90.00
_cell.angle_beta   90.00
_cell.angle_gamma   90.00
#
_symmetry.space_group_name_H-M   'P 1'
#
loop_
_entity.id
_entity.type
_entity.pdbx_description
1 polymer ?
#
loop_
_entity_poly.entity_id
_entity_poly.type
_entity_poly.pdbx_seq_one_letter_code
_entity_poly.pdbx_strand_id
1 'polypeptide(L)'
;DILKEQGLEELPSDYVLPTMSEEDCARRQAKETDYMVELLINTLTEKNLIDNTVIVVFTDHYLYTLSDQTILDKYKDTSNNLINHTPFFIWDNGNTKKKVTSVTSQLNILPTIINLLGLEYHPNYYIGKDALNGSYNGIVFFSDYSWYDGNVYVDGGAVTNNKYIDQ
;
A
#
# COMPACT_ATOMS: atom_id res chain seq x y z
N ASP A 1 23.57 -3.94 3.57
CA ASP A 1 24.43 -4.74 4.45
C ASP A 1 23.79 -5.96 5.10
N ILE A 2 22.54 -6.26 4.68
CA ILE A 2 21.80 -7.49 5.05
C ILE A 2 22.63 -8.74 4.69
N LEU A 3 23.35 -8.73 3.59
CA LEU A 3 24.25 -9.83 3.20
C LEU A 3 25.34 -10.10 4.23
N LYS A 4 25.90 -9.06 4.85
CA LYS A 4 26.91 -9.17 5.91
C LYS A 4 26.33 -9.71 7.22
N GLU A 5 25.13 -9.25 7.58
CA GLU A 5 24.42 -9.71 8.79
C GLU A 5 23.98 -11.17 8.70
N GLN A 6 23.71 -11.65 7.47
CA GLN A 6 23.38 -13.04 7.21
C GLN A 6 24.61 -13.96 7.05
N GLY A 7 25.83 -13.45 7.26
CA GLY A 7 27.05 -14.20 7.06
C GLY A 7 27.35 -14.53 5.59
N LEU A 8 26.69 -13.84 4.67
CA LEU A 8 27.02 -13.91 3.25
C LEU A 8 28.22 -13.00 2.99
N GLU A 9 29.25 -13.57 2.36
CA GLU A 9 30.45 -12.84 1.96
C GLU A 9 30.09 -11.68 1.03
N GLU A 10 30.91 -10.63 1.00
CA GLU A 10 30.81 -9.60 -0.03
C GLU A 10 30.81 -10.28 -1.41
N LEU A 11 29.88 -9.85 -2.27
CA LEU A 11 29.87 -10.35 -3.65
C LEU A 11 31.27 -10.14 -4.24
N PRO A 12 31.90 -11.17 -4.83
CA PRO A 12 33.16 -11.02 -5.51
C PRO A 12 33.10 -9.86 -6.51
N SER A 13 34.20 -9.12 -6.68
CA SER A 13 34.23 -7.97 -7.59
C SER A 13 33.97 -8.34 -9.08
N ASP A 14 34.04 -9.61 -9.40
CA ASP A 14 33.74 -10.21 -10.70
C ASP A 14 32.36 -10.93 -10.72
N TYR A 15 31.56 -10.75 -9.69
CA TYR A 15 30.24 -11.36 -9.65
C TYR A 15 29.35 -10.81 -10.77
N VAL A 16 28.96 -11.70 -11.65
CA VAL A 16 28.01 -11.39 -12.73
C VAL A 16 26.60 -11.68 -12.24
N LEU A 17 25.77 -10.64 -12.19
CA LEU A 17 24.36 -10.83 -11.87
C LEU A 17 23.73 -11.80 -12.88
N PRO A 18 23.03 -12.84 -12.43
CA PRO A 18 22.32 -13.72 -13.34
C PRO A 18 21.29 -12.93 -14.15
N THR A 19 21.17 -13.23 -15.43
CA THR A 19 20.09 -12.67 -16.25
C THR A 19 18.75 -13.15 -15.69
N MET A 20 17.97 -12.23 -15.22
CA MET A 20 16.64 -12.49 -14.65
C MET A 20 15.58 -11.68 -15.40
N SER A 21 14.34 -12.21 -15.43
CA SER A 21 13.20 -11.42 -15.89
C SER A 21 12.92 -10.27 -14.91
N GLU A 22 12.29 -9.20 -15.40
CA GLU A 22 11.86 -8.10 -14.53
C GLU A 22 10.88 -8.60 -13.43
N GLU A 23 10.02 -9.55 -13.76
CA GLU A 23 9.12 -10.18 -12.80
C GLU A 23 9.89 -10.90 -11.68
N ASP A 24 10.96 -11.65 -12.01
CA ASP A 24 11.78 -12.32 -11.01
C ASP A 24 12.54 -11.33 -10.14
N CYS A 25 13.04 -10.24 -10.71
CA CYS A 25 13.68 -9.16 -9.96
C CYS A 25 12.69 -8.54 -8.95
N ALA A 26 11.47 -8.20 -9.39
CA ALA A 26 10.44 -7.64 -8.54
C ALA A 26 10.06 -8.61 -7.40
N ARG A 27 9.93 -9.91 -7.69
CA ARG A 27 9.66 -10.95 -6.68
C ARG A 27 10.77 -11.07 -5.64
N ARG A 28 12.03 -10.94 -6.05
CA ARG A 28 13.18 -10.96 -5.11
C ARG A 28 13.18 -9.72 -4.23
N GLN A 29 12.95 -8.54 -4.79
CA GLN A 29 12.81 -7.31 -4.01
C GLN A 29 11.67 -7.40 -2.98
N ALA A 30 10.54 -7.98 -3.36
CA ALA A 30 9.42 -8.21 -2.44
C ALA A 30 9.81 -9.14 -1.28
N LYS A 31 10.61 -10.19 -1.53
CA LYS A 31 11.13 -11.07 -0.46
C LYS A 31 12.07 -10.34 0.49
N GLU A 32 12.91 -9.44 0.01
CA GLU A 32 13.77 -8.62 0.88
C GLU A 32 12.93 -7.69 1.77
N THR A 33 11.84 -7.13 1.22
CA THR A 33 10.89 -6.33 2.02
C THR A 33 10.20 -7.18 3.09
N ASP A 34 9.77 -8.39 2.75
CA ASP A 34 9.16 -9.34 3.68
C ASP A 34 10.13 -9.71 4.82
N TYR A 35 11.38 -9.98 4.46
CA TYR A 35 12.44 -10.26 5.43
C TYR A 35 12.74 -9.07 6.35
N MET A 36 12.74 -7.85 5.81
CA MET A 36 12.88 -6.63 6.62
C MET A 36 11.76 -6.53 7.67
N VAL A 37 10.51 -6.83 7.29
CA VAL A 37 9.37 -6.83 8.21
C VAL A 37 9.53 -7.92 9.28
N GLU A 38 10.00 -9.11 8.92
CA GLU A 38 10.31 -10.20 9.86
C GLU A 38 11.34 -9.74 10.91
N LEU A 39 12.45 -9.14 10.47
CA LEU A 39 13.49 -8.62 11.35
C LEU A 39 12.95 -7.53 12.30
N LEU A 40 12.10 -6.63 11.77
CA LEU A 40 11.45 -5.60 12.58
C LEU A 40 10.59 -6.20 13.69
N ILE A 41 9.73 -7.15 13.35
CA ILE A 41 8.85 -7.84 14.31
C ILE A 41 9.67 -8.57 15.37
N ASN A 42 10.69 -9.32 14.95
CA ASN A 42 11.56 -10.05 15.87
C ASN A 42 12.30 -9.10 16.83
N THR A 43 12.85 -8.01 16.30
CA THR A 43 13.55 -7.00 17.11
C THR A 43 12.62 -6.33 18.11
N LEU A 44 11.40 -5.97 17.72
CA LEU A 44 10.41 -5.39 18.61
C LEU A 44 9.99 -6.37 19.71
N THR A 45 9.87 -7.65 19.37
CA THR A 45 9.55 -8.72 20.32
C THR A 45 10.66 -8.92 21.32
N GLU A 46 11.91 -9.05 20.88
CA GLU A 46 13.09 -9.21 21.75
C GLU A 46 13.28 -8.03 22.73
N LYS A 47 12.93 -6.84 22.27
CA LYS A 47 12.99 -5.62 23.09
C LYS A 47 11.75 -5.39 23.97
N ASN A 48 10.75 -6.28 23.94
CA ASN A 48 9.46 -6.12 24.61
C ASN A 48 8.72 -4.83 24.22
N LEU A 49 8.84 -4.40 22.98
CA LEU A 49 8.19 -3.22 22.43
C LEU A 49 6.98 -3.53 21.55
N ILE A 50 6.81 -4.80 21.15
CA ILE A 50 5.81 -5.22 20.17
C ILE A 50 4.38 -4.85 20.57
N ASP A 51 4.03 -4.96 21.86
CA ASP A 51 2.70 -4.66 22.40
C ASP A 51 2.40 -3.15 22.46
N ASN A 52 3.42 -2.31 22.35
CA ASN A 52 3.31 -0.86 22.36
C ASN A 52 3.62 -0.24 20.99
N THR A 53 3.61 -1.05 19.93
CA THR A 53 3.97 -0.61 18.59
C THR A 53 2.82 -0.84 17.62
N VAL A 54 2.52 0.18 16.83
CA VAL A 54 1.63 0.08 15.65
C VAL A 54 2.51 0.19 14.42
N ILE A 55 2.40 -0.78 13.52
CA ILE A 55 3.12 -0.80 12.24
C ILE A 55 2.14 -0.39 11.14
N VAL A 56 2.48 0.67 10.42
CA VAL A 56 1.70 1.18 9.30
C VAL A 56 2.48 0.95 8.01
N VAL A 57 1.88 0.23 7.09
CA VAL A 57 2.52 -0.10 5.80
C VAL A 57 1.65 0.38 4.66
N PHE A 58 2.24 1.15 3.79
CA PHE A 58 1.61 1.63 2.57
C PHE A 58 2.68 1.82 1.49
N THR A 59 2.26 1.95 0.26
CA THR A 59 3.15 2.24 -0.86
C THR A 59 2.94 3.68 -1.32
N ASP A 60 4.00 4.29 -1.84
CA ASP A 60 3.97 5.60 -2.49
C ASP A 60 3.39 5.54 -3.91
N HIS A 61 3.66 4.43 -4.65
CA HIS A 61 3.18 4.22 -6.01
C HIS A 61 3.19 2.72 -6.37
N TYR A 62 2.65 2.37 -7.54
CA TYR A 62 2.80 1.03 -8.12
C TYR A 62 4.18 0.86 -8.79
N LEU A 63 4.50 -0.34 -9.27
CA LEU A 63 5.75 -0.64 -9.97
C LEU A 63 5.76 -0.06 -11.40
N TYR A 64 5.84 1.26 -11.52
CA TYR A 64 5.83 1.97 -12.82
C TYR A 64 7.17 1.85 -13.59
N THR A 65 8.22 1.34 -12.95
CA THR A 65 9.55 1.20 -13.55
C THR A 65 9.74 -0.08 -14.37
N LEU A 66 8.75 -0.97 -14.39
CA LEU A 66 8.78 -2.14 -15.25
C LEU A 66 8.73 -1.71 -16.73
N SER A 67 9.61 -2.27 -17.56
CA SER A 67 9.58 -2.04 -19.01
C SER A 67 8.34 -2.66 -19.65
N ASP A 68 7.91 -3.82 -19.15
CA ASP A 68 6.66 -4.48 -19.53
C ASP A 68 5.62 -4.33 -18.43
N GLN A 69 4.76 -3.32 -18.54
CA GLN A 69 3.69 -3.06 -17.59
C GLN A 69 2.59 -4.14 -17.60
N THR A 70 2.50 -4.96 -18.66
CA THR A 70 1.51 -6.06 -18.72
C THR A 70 1.77 -7.16 -17.69
N ILE A 71 2.95 -7.19 -17.11
CA ILE A 71 3.26 -8.06 -15.98
C ILE A 71 2.29 -7.81 -14.82
N LEU A 72 1.88 -6.57 -14.60
CA LEU A 72 0.97 -6.19 -13.51
C LEU A 72 -0.45 -6.76 -13.69
N ASP A 73 -0.90 -7.00 -14.92
CA ASP A 73 -2.22 -7.57 -15.23
C ASP A 73 -2.42 -8.95 -14.60
N LYS A 74 -1.33 -9.65 -14.29
CA LYS A 74 -1.36 -10.95 -13.61
C LYS A 74 -1.73 -10.84 -12.12
N TYR A 75 -1.58 -9.67 -11.52
CA TYR A 75 -1.63 -9.48 -10.06
C TYR A 75 -2.70 -8.51 -9.61
N LYS A 76 -3.14 -7.63 -10.47
CA LYS A 76 -4.09 -6.57 -10.12
C LYS A 76 -4.87 -6.09 -11.34
N ASP A 77 -5.97 -5.39 -11.09
CA ASP A 77 -6.67 -4.65 -12.13
C ASP A 77 -5.82 -3.42 -12.51
N THR A 78 -5.53 -3.30 -13.79
CA THR A 78 -4.75 -2.19 -14.36
C THR A 78 -5.60 -1.28 -15.25
N SER A 79 -6.91 -1.59 -15.39
CA SER A 79 -7.83 -0.76 -16.17
C SER A 79 -7.98 0.63 -15.55
N ASN A 80 -8.11 1.63 -16.38
CA ASN A 80 -8.22 3.02 -15.97
C ASN A 80 -7.08 3.39 -14.96
N ASN A 81 -7.38 4.20 -13.96
CA ASN A 81 -6.44 4.53 -12.88
C ASN A 81 -6.36 3.47 -11.77
N LEU A 82 -7.04 2.30 -11.89
CA LEU A 82 -6.98 1.24 -10.89
C LEU A 82 -5.59 0.60 -10.78
N ILE A 83 -4.72 0.80 -11.77
CA ILE A 83 -3.30 0.48 -11.66
C ILE A 83 -2.65 1.14 -10.43
N ASN A 84 -3.15 2.29 -9.95
CA ASN A 84 -2.67 2.99 -8.75
C ASN A 84 -3.16 2.36 -7.44
N HIS A 85 -4.06 1.36 -7.49
CA HIS A 85 -4.51 0.66 -6.31
C HIS A 85 -3.38 -0.15 -5.69
N THR A 86 -2.94 0.23 -4.50
CA THR A 86 -1.81 -0.34 -3.77
C THR A 86 -2.19 -0.74 -2.36
N PRO A 87 -1.47 -1.67 -1.73
CA PRO A 87 -1.77 -2.09 -0.36
C PRO A 87 -1.61 -0.96 0.66
N PHE A 88 -2.54 -0.92 1.60
CA PHE A 88 -2.45 -0.16 2.84
C PHE A 88 -2.95 -1.03 3.99
N PHE A 89 -2.14 -1.22 5.01
CA PHE A 89 -2.56 -1.92 6.20
C PHE A 89 -1.91 -1.36 7.47
N ILE A 90 -2.61 -1.53 8.57
CA ILE A 90 -2.17 -1.17 9.91
C ILE A 90 -2.18 -2.46 10.72
N TRP A 91 -1.10 -2.70 11.41
CA TRP A 91 -0.93 -3.88 12.25
C TRP A 91 -0.51 -3.48 13.67
N ASP A 92 -1.07 -4.15 14.65
CA ASP A 92 -0.63 -4.17 16.04
C ASP A 92 -0.83 -5.59 16.61
N ASN A 93 -0.19 -5.88 17.73
CA ASN A 93 -0.19 -7.22 18.32
C ASN A 93 -1.50 -7.61 19.02
N GLY A 94 -2.42 -6.69 19.24
CA GLY A 94 -3.62 -6.90 20.08
C GLY A 94 -4.95 -6.96 19.34
N ASN A 95 -5.01 -6.46 18.11
CA ASN A 95 -6.26 -6.26 17.42
C ASN A 95 -6.68 -7.44 16.52
N THR A 96 -8.00 -7.62 16.43
CA THR A 96 -8.57 -8.60 15.50
C THR A 96 -8.53 -8.07 14.07
N LYS A 97 -8.26 -8.96 13.12
CA LYS A 97 -8.21 -8.65 11.69
C LYS A 97 -9.53 -8.04 11.20
N LYS A 98 -9.46 -6.85 10.62
CA LYS A 98 -10.58 -6.15 9.97
C LYS A 98 -10.18 -5.80 8.54
N LYS A 99 -11.08 -6.06 7.58
CA LYS A 99 -10.92 -5.59 6.20
C LYS A 99 -11.81 -4.37 5.96
N VAL A 100 -11.22 -3.27 5.54
CA VAL A 100 -11.93 -2.08 5.05
C VAL A 100 -12.06 -2.20 3.53
N THR A 101 -13.28 -2.06 3.03
CA THR A 101 -13.58 -2.20 1.59
C THR A 101 -13.90 -0.87 0.92
N SER A 102 -14.10 0.19 1.70
CA SER A 102 -14.28 1.55 1.16
C SER A 102 -13.01 2.00 0.42
N VAL A 103 -13.19 2.69 -0.67
CA VAL A 103 -12.08 3.27 -1.43
C VAL A 103 -11.34 4.28 -0.57
N THR A 104 -10.03 4.18 -0.55
CA THR A 104 -9.15 5.10 0.19
C THR A 104 -8.02 5.59 -0.71
N SER A 105 -7.46 6.73 -0.36
CA SER A 105 -6.26 7.27 -0.96
C SER A 105 -5.20 7.55 0.11
N GLN A 106 -4.01 7.92 -0.30
CA GLN A 106 -2.94 8.32 0.62
C GLN A 106 -3.36 9.48 1.54
N LEU A 107 -4.31 10.32 1.12
CA LEU A 107 -4.85 11.41 1.93
C LEU A 107 -5.57 10.92 3.20
N ASN A 108 -6.08 9.69 3.18
CA ASN A 108 -6.77 9.09 4.32
C ASN A 108 -5.83 8.49 5.37
N ILE A 109 -4.58 8.22 5.03
CA ILE A 109 -3.63 7.51 5.90
C ILE A 109 -3.46 8.25 7.22
N LEU A 110 -3.05 9.51 7.17
CA LEU A 110 -2.74 10.28 8.36
C LEU A 110 -3.96 10.53 9.27
N PRO A 111 -5.13 10.98 8.77
CA PRO A 111 -6.32 11.10 9.61
C PRO A 111 -6.74 9.78 10.26
N THR A 112 -6.60 8.65 9.55
CA THR A 112 -6.92 7.34 10.08
C THR A 112 -5.99 6.94 11.23
N ILE A 113 -4.67 7.16 11.07
CA ILE A 113 -3.68 6.84 12.10
C ILE A 113 -3.89 7.72 13.34
N ILE A 114 -4.06 9.02 13.16
CA ILE A 114 -4.26 9.97 14.25
C ILE A 114 -5.49 9.57 15.08
N ASN A 115 -6.60 9.26 14.42
CA ASN A 115 -7.83 8.85 15.10
C ASN A 115 -7.67 7.48 15.78
N LEU A 116 -7.03 6.52 15.11
CA LEU A 116 -6.76 5.19 15.68
C LEU A 116 -5.93 5.27 16.98
N LEU A 117 -4.96 6.18 17.03
CA LEU A 117 -4.10 6.40 18.18
C LEU A 117 -4.71 7.33 19.24
N GLY A 118 -5.93 7.85 19.02
CA GLY A 118 -6.61 8.76 19.93
C GLY A 118 -5.92 10.10 20.09
N LEU A 119 -5.17 10.55 19.08
CA LEU A 119 -4.50 11.84 19.10
C LEU A 119 -5.46 12.97 18.74
N GLU A 120 -5.33 14.11 19.39
CA GLU A 120 -6.10 15.31 19.05
C GLU A 120 -5.66 15.89 17.70
N TYR A 121 -6.62 16.22 16.85
CA TYR A 121 -6.34 16.90 15.58
C TYR A 121 -7.55 17.75 15.14
N HIS A 122 -7.30 18.72 14.27
CA HIS A 122 -8.35 19.52 13.64
C HIS A 122 -8.69 18.92 12.26
N PRO A 123 -9.86 18.29 12.08
CA PRO A 123 -10.23 17.64 10.81
C PRO A 123 -10.18 18.58 9.60
N ASN A 124 -10.42 19.89 9.82
CA ASN A 124 -10.40 20.87 8.74
C ASN A 124 -9.02 21.14 8.13
N TYR A 125 -7.94 20.64 8.75
CA TYR A 125 -6.60 20.76 8.17
C TYR A 125 -6.26 19.61 7.22
N TYR A 126 -7.14 18.62 7.09
CA TYR A 126 -6.94 17.43 6.26
C TYR A 126 -8.02 17.35 5.19
N ILE A 127 -7.61 17.09 3.95
CA ILE A 127 -8.53 16.79 2.84
C ILE A 127 -9.09 15.37 3.03
N GLY A 128 -8.23 14.44 3.42
CA GLY A 128 -8.62 13.06 3.70
C GLY A 128 -9.39 12.93 5.01
N LYS A 129 -10.11 11.84 5.14
CA LYS A 129 -10.91 11.49 6.31
C LYS A 129 -10.45 10.16 6.89
N ASP A 130 -10.78 9.90 8.14
CA ASP A 130 -10.56 8.60 8.77
C ASP A 130 -11.33 7.50 8.02
N ALA A 131 -10.60 6.55 7.45
CA ALA A 131 -11.14 5.44 6.68
C ALA A 131 -11.78 4.34 7.56
N LEU A 132 -11.55 4.37 8.87
CA LEU A 132 -12.16 3.44 9.83
C LEU A 132 -13.51 3.94 10.35
N ASN A 133 -13.86 5.20 10.08
CA ASN A 133 -15.15 5.77 10.46
C ASN A 133 -16.28 5.06 9.71
N GLY A 134 -17.30 4.59 10.43
CA GLY A 134 -18.43 3.84 9.87
C GLY A 134 -19.31 4.64 8.88
N SER A 135 -19.21 5.97 8.88
CA SER A 135 -19.90 6.87 7.93
C SER A 135 -19.00 7.29 6.76
N TYR A 136 -17.79 6.74 6.64
CA TYR A 136 -16.87 7.08 5.57
C TYR A 136 -17.34 6.48 4.24
N ASN A 137 -17.68 7.35 3.30
CA ASN A 137 -17.92 7.01 1.91
C ASN A 137 -16.68 7.42 1.12
N GLY A 138 -15.89 6.43 0.72
CA GLY A 138 -14.61 6.65 0.06
C GLY A 138 -14.76 7.23 -1.34
N ILE A 139 -13.86 8.14 -1.67
CA ILE A 139 -13.66 8.62 -3.04
C ILE A 139 -12.18 8.88 -3.24
N VAL A 140 -11.67 8.53 -4.41
CA VAL A 140 -10.32 8.86 -4.85
C VAL A 140 -10.37 9.71 -6.10
N PHE A 141 -9.53 10.74 -6.12
CA PHE A 141 -9.32 11.62 -7.28
C PHE A 141 -7.94 11.35 -7.87
N PHE A 142 -7.86 11.38 -9.20
CA PHE A 142 -6.63 11.16 -9.95
C PHE A 142 -6.19 12.47 -10.63
N SER A 143 -4.94 12.52 -11.04
CA SER A 143 -4.32 13.73 -11.62
C SER A 143 -4.89 14.14 -12.98
N ASP A 144 -5.59 13.24 -13.66
CA ASP A 144 -6.29 13.46 -14.92
C ASP A 144 -7.74 13.92 -14.75
N TYR A 145 -8.12 14.33 -13.52
CA TYR A 145 -9.47 14.74 -13.12
C TYR A 145 -10.50 13.61 -13.13
N SER A 146 -10.09 12.37 -13.35
CA SER A 146 -10.95 11.21 -13.12
C SER A 146 -11.12 10.96 -11.61
N TRP A 147 -12.16 10.20 -11.26
CA TRP A 147 -12.42 9.81 -9.87
C TRP A 147 -13.16 8.47 -9.77
N TYR A 148 -13.05 7.85 -8.61
CA TYR A 148 -13.67 6.57 -8.32
C TYR A 148 -14.16 6.51 -6.87
N ASP A 149 -15.41 6.04 -6.66
CA ASP A 149 -16.03 5.91 -5.33
C ASP A 149 -16.22 4.46 -4.86
N GLY A 150 -15.67 3.52 -5.60
CA GLY A 150 -15.83 2.08 -5.35
C GLY A 150 -16.91 1.43 -6.20
N ASN A 151 -17.77 2.20 -6.86
CA ASN A 151 -18.86 1.74 -7.71
C ASN A 151 -18.84 2.41 -9.08
N VAL A 152 -18.62 3.70 -9.11
CA VAL A 152 -18.63 4.51 -10.31
C VAL A 152 -17.23 5.04 -10.59
N TYR A 153 -16.75 4.84 -11.81
CA TYR A 153 -15.55 5.48 -12.32
C TYR A 153 -15.96 6.54 -13.34
N VAL A 154 -15.46 7.76 -13.16
CA VAL A 154 -15.70 8.89 -14.07
C VAL A 154 -14.37 9.32 -14.68
N ASP A 155 -14.32 9.31 -16.00
CA ASP A 155 -13.14 9.67 -16.79
C ASP A 155 -13.44 10.94 -17.60
N GLY A 156 -12.73 12.02 -17.30
CA GLY A 156 -12.89 13.29 -18.00
C GLY A 156 -14.34 13.84 -18.10
N GLY A 157 -15.20 13.45 -17.15
CA GLY A 157 -16.62 13.80 -17.14
C GLY A 157 -17.55 12.74 -17.77
N ALA A 158 -17.00 11.68 -18.35
CA ALA A 158 -17.78 10.54 -18.86
C ALA A 158 -17.84 9.41 -17.81
N VAL A 159 -19.03 8.93 -17.49
CA VAL A 159 -19.20 7.78 -16.58
C VAL A 159 -18.90 6.50 -17.35
N THR A 160 -17.85 5.79 -16.98
CA THR A 160 -17.39 4.60 -17.69
C THR A 160 -17.73 3.28 -16.98
N ASN A 161 -18.01 3.33 -15.68
CA ASN A 161 -18.47 2.17 -14.93
C ASN A 161 -19.59 2.60 -14.00
N ASN A 162 -20.80 2.14 -14.25
CA ASN A 162 -21.97 2.62 -13.56
C ASN A 162 -22.88 1.49 -13.12
N LYS A 163 -22.85 1.21 -11.83
CA LYS A 163 -23.83 0.31 -11.19
C LYS A 163 -25.17 1.00 -10.88
N TYR A 164 -25.32 2.31 -11.06
CA TYR A 164 -26.42 3.11 -10.51
C TYR A 164 -27.11 4.07 -11.47
N ILE A 165 -26.76 4.10 -12.78
CA ILE A 165 -27.49 4.99 -13.74
C ILE A 165 -28.89 4.44 -14.07
N ASP A 166 -29.19 3.18 -13.74
CA ASP A 166 -30.46 2.54 -14.06
C ASP A 166 -31.45 2.49 -12.87
N GLN A 167 -31.34 3.39 -11.88
CA GLN A 167 -32.33 3.54 -10.79
C GLN A 167 -33.03 4.89 -10.84
#